data_d771eb29ec21fed0e5cdda60a1219c7a
#
_entry.id   d771eb29ec21fed0e5cdda60a1219c7a
#
_cell.length_a   1.000
_cell.length_b   1.000
_cell.length_c   1.000
_cell.angle_alpha   90.00
_cell.angle_beta   90.00
_cell.angle_gamma   90.00
#
_symmetry.space_group_name_H-M   'P 1'
#
loop_
_entity.id
_entity.type
_entity.pdbx_description
1 polymer ?
#
loop_
_entity_poly.entity_id
_entity_poly.type
_entity_poly.pdbx_seq_one_letter_code
_entity_poly.pdbx_strand_id
1 'polypeptide(L)'
;MEYETPQFFHVMQYAADADGDTIDMVSGNPDWEPPAAIRDGLHAYADSDAEAFQYAPSDGLRPLREEIAARRNVDTDRVIVTNGTAEANYLGMATARI
;
A
#
# COMPACT_ATOMS: atom_id res chain seq x y z
N MET A 1 4.73 -25.23 -14.97
CA MET A 1 5.36 -23.95 -14.55
C MET A 1 5.90 -24.20 -13.17
N GLU A 2 7.22 -24.24 -12.99
CA GLU A 2 7.82 -24.33 -11.67
C GLU A 2 7.73 -22.95 -11.00
N TYR A 3 7.22 -22.93 -9.77
CA TYR A 3 7.17 -21.73 -8.99
C TYR A 3 8.48 -21.57 -8.24
N GLU A 4 9.22 -20.50 -8.54
CA GLU A 4 10.38 -20.11 -7.74
C GLU A 4 9.99 -19.08 -6.69
N THR A 5 10.34 -19.35 -5.45
CA THR A 5 10.13 -18.39 -4.35
C THR A 5 11.00 -17.15 -4.61
N PRO A 6 10.41 -15.94 -4.61
CA PRO A 6 11.20 -14.71 -4.79
C PRO A 6 12.32 -14.58 -3.76
N GLN A 7 13.46 -14.04 -4.18
CA GLN A 7 14.67 -13.85 -3.34
C GLN A 7 14.37 -13.17 -2.00
N PHE A 8 13.44 -12.24 -1.98
CA PHE A 8 13.02 -11.55 -0.76
C PHE A 8 12.57 -12.52 0.34
N PHE A 9 11.78 -13.54 -0.01
CA PHE A 9 11.31 -14.53 0.96
C PHE A 9 12.43 -15.42 1.48
N HIS A 10 13.44 -15.73 0.66
CA HIS A 10 14.62 -16.46 1.12
C HIS A 10 15.41 -15.65 2.16
N VAL A 11 15.58 -14.35 1.95
CA VAL A 11 16.26 -13.46 2.90
C VAL A 11 15.47 -13.35 4.20
N MET A 12 14.14 -13.21 4.13
CA MET A 12 13.29 -13.15 5.31
C MET A 12 13.30 -14.46 6.12
N GLN A 13 13.28 -15.62 5.43
CA GLN A 13 13.40 -16.91 6.08
C GLN A 13 14.76 -17.09 6.76
N TYR A 14 15.84 -16.72 6.07
CA TYR A 14 17.20 -16.77 6.64
C TYR A 14 17.29 -15.90 7.91
N ALA A 15 16.71 -14.70 7.90
CA ALA A 15 16.70 -13.83 9.07
C ALA A 15 15.86 -14.41 10.22
N ALA A 16 14.73 -15.06 9.90
CA ALA A 16 13.88 -15.71 10.91
C ALA A 16 14.54 -16.93 11.56
N ASP A 17 15.36 -17.65 10.81
CA ASP A 17 16.08 -18.85 11.28
C ASP A 17 17.42 -18.52 11.96
N ALA A 18 17.85 -17.26 11.96
CA ALA A 18 19.12 -16.84 12.54
C ALA A 18 19.07 -16.90 14.09
N ASP A 19 20.08 -17.53 14.69
CA ASP A 19 20.30 -17.52 16.14
C ASP A 19 20.88 -16.16 16.58
N GLY A 20 20.12 -15.39 17.35
CA GLY A 20 20.58 -14.14 17.96
C GLY A 20 19.74 -12.90 17.60
N ASP A 21 20.18 -11.73 18.06
CA ASP A 21 19.53 -10.44 17.77
C ASP A 21 19.78 -10.03 16.32
N THR A 22 18.81 -10.31 15.47
CA THR A 22 18.85 -9.89 14.05
C THR A 22 18.34 -8.46 13.91
N ILE A 23 19.14 -7.58 13.32
CA ILE A 23 18.73 -6.22 12.94
C ILE A 23 18.14 -6.28 11.53
N ASP A 24 16.82 -6.12 11.43
CA ASP A 24 16.13 -6.08 10.14
C ASP A 24 16.25 -4.69 9.50
N MET A 25 17.04 -4.61 8.44
CA MET A 25 17.21 -3.40 7.62
C MET A 25 16.55 -3.54 6.24
N VAL A 26 15.79 -4.60 5.99
CA VAL A 26 15.28 -4.99 4.66
C VAL A 26 13.77 -4.83 4.55
N SER A 27 13.02 -5.23 5.57
CA SER A 27 11.56 -5.29 5.48
C SER A 27 10.87 -3.92 5.43
N GLY A 28 11.53 -2.88 5.91
CA GLY A 28 10.96 -1.52 5.97
C GLY A 28 9.79 -1.39 6.95
N ASN A 29 9.64 -2.31 7.89
CA ASN A 29 8.61 -2.24 8.91
C ASN A 29 8.88 -1.05 9.85
N PRO A 30 7.91 -0.13 10.02
CA PRO A 30 8.07 0.95 10.98
C PRO A 30 8.06 0.40 12.40
N ASP A 31 8.94 0.91 13.25
CA ASP A 31 9.08 0.58 14.67
C ASP A 31 8.44 1.61 15.59
N TRP A 32 7.65 2.51 15.04
CA TRP A 32 6.92 3.54 15.77
C TRP A 32 5.41 3.35 15.68
N GLU A 33 4.72 3.89 16.68
CA GLU A 33 3.26 3.89 16.71
C GLU A 33 2.67 4.73 15.56
N PRO A 34 1.65 4.23 14.86
CA PRO A 34 0.96 5.02 13.84
C PRO A 34 0.27 6.23 14.47
N PRO A 35 0.13 7.36 13.75
CA PRO A 35 -0.64 8.50 14.20
C PRO A 35 -2.06 8.11 14.65
N ALA A 36 -2.57 8.73 15.72
CA ALA A 36 -3.91 8.44 16.23
C ALA A 36 -4.99 8.55 15.15
N ALA A 37 -4.86 9.52 14.24
CA ALA A 37 -5.80 9.72 13.14
C ALA A 37 -5.99 8.47 12.24
N ILE A 38 -4.98 7.61 12.11
CA ILE A 38 -5.11 6.35 11.36
C ILE A 38 -6.03 5.38 12.12
N ARG A 39 -5.84 5.25 13.44
CA ARG A 39 -6.69 4.39 14.28
C ARG A 39 -8.12 4.90 14.31
N ASP A 40 -8.30 6.21 14.47
CA ASP A 40 -9.62 6.85 14.49
C ASP A 40 -10.35 6.64 13.15
N GLY A 41 -9.62 6.75 12.02
CA GLY A 41 -10.16 6.48 10.69
C GLY A 41 -10.58 5.00 10.50
N LEU A 42 -9.80 4.06 11.02
CA LEU A 42 -10.13 2.63 10.97
C LEU A 42 -11.37 2.32 11.81
N HIS A 43 -11.49 2.89 13.01
CA HIS A 43 -12.68 2.73 13.84
C HIS A 43 -13.91 3.34 13.18
N ALA A 44 -13.81 4.56 12.66
CA ALA A 44 -14.89 5.21 11.95
C ALA A 44 -15.34 4.40 10.71
N TYR A 45 -14.41 3.80 9.99
CA TYR A 45 -14.75 2.92 8.86
C TYR A 45 -15.44 1.63 9.33
N ALA A 46 -14.96 1.01 10.41
CA ALA A 46 -15.58 -0.20 10.95
C ALA A 46 -17.02 0.02 11.43
N ASP A 47 -17.33 1.23 11.89
CA ASP A 47 -18.66 1.64 12.35
C ASP A 47 -19.56 2.18 11.20
N SER A 48 -19.07 2.14 9.96
CA SER A 48 -19.82 2.63 8.80
C SER A 48 -20.96 1.70 8.40
N ASP A 49 -21.93 2.24 7.64
CA ASP A 49 -23.01 1.47 7.05
C ASP A 49 -22.53 0.49 5.99
N ALA A 50 -23.34 -0.52 5.68
CA ALA A 50 -23.03 -1.58 4.72
C ALA A 50 -22.61 -1.05 3.33
N GLU A 51 -23.07 0.13 2.94
CA GLU A 51 -22.72 0.79 1.68
C GLU A 51 -21.21 1.11 1.60
N ALA A 52 -20.57 1.46 2.71
CA ALA A 52 -19.14 1.74 2.78
C ALA A 52 -18.26 0.50 2.48
N PHE A 53 -18.81 -0.70 2.63
CA PHE A 53 -18.11 -1.96 2.38
C PHE A 53 -18.29 -2.50 0.94
N GLN A 54 -18.95 -1.75 0.07
CA GLN A 54 -19.10 -2.12 -1.33
C GLN A 54 -17.78 -1.91 -2.09
N TYR A 55 -17.69 -2.49 -3.29
CA TYR A 55 -16.54 -2.29 -4.16
C TYR A 55 -16.35 -0.81 -4.46
N ALA A 56 -15.14 -0.33 -4.23
CA ALA A 56 -14.74 1.01 -4.63
C ALA A 56 -14.64 1.13 -6.17
N PRO A 57 -14.74 2.37 -6.73
CA PRO A 57 -14.38 2.61 -8.12
C PRO A 57 -12.97 2.12 -8.43
N SER A 58 -12.74 1.64 -9.67
CA SER A 58 -11.46 1.05 -10.08
C SER A 58 -10.27 2.01 -10.01
N ASP A 59 -10.52 3.30 -10.04
CA ASP A 59 -9.52 4.37 -9.91
C ASP A 59 -9.37 4.90 -8.46
N GLY A 60 -10.13 4.34 -7.53
CA GLY A 60 -10.15 4.69 -6.11
C GLY A 60 -11.28 5.63 -5.71
N LEU A 61 -11.54 5.67 -4.42
CA LEU A 61 -12.57 6.56 -3.85
C LEU A 61 -12.26 8.02 -4.15
N ARG A 62 -13.26 8.74 -4.66
CA ARG A 62 -13.12 10.13 -5.05
C ARG A 62 -12.59 11.04 -3.93
N PRO A 63 -13.09 10.98 -2.68
CA PRO A 63 -12.56 11.79 -1.60
C PRO A 63 -11.06 11.55 -1.31
N LEU A 64 -10.59 10.32 -1.43
CA LEU A 64 -9.17 9.99 -1.28
C LEU A 64 -8.34 10.59 -2.43
N ARG A 65 -8.82 10.48 -3.66
CA ARG A 65 -8.15 11.06 -4.83
C ARG A 65 -8.08 12.57 -4.76
N GLU A 66 -9.14 13.23 -4.30
CA GLU A 66 -9.19 14.69 -4.09
C GLU A 66 -8.15 15.15 -3.05
N GLU A 67 -8.04 14.43 -1.93
CA GLU A 67 -7.06 14.72 -0.89
C GLU A 67 -5.61 14.54 -1.40
N ILE A 68 -5.34 13.46 -2.14
CA ILE A 68 -4.02 13.23 -2.75
C ILE A 68 -3.71 14.32 -3.77
N ALA A 69 -4.66 14.66 -4.63
CA ALA A 69 -4.53 15.69 -5.67
C ALA A 69 -4.19 17.05 -5.05
N ALA A 70 -4.90 17.44 -4.00
CA ALA A 70 -4.66 18.68 -3.27
C ALA A 70 -3.24 18.72 -2.68
N ARG A 71 -2.79 17.66 -2.04
CA ARG A 71 -1.44 17.56 -1.46
C ARG A 71 -0.33 17.56 -2.50
N ARG A 72 -0.61 17.07 -3.70
CA ARG A 72 0.37 16.99 -4.80
C ARG A 72 0.27 18.13 -5.80
N ASN A 73 -0.72 19.02 -5.62
CA ASN A 73 -1.01 20.12 -6.53
C ASN A 73 -1.20 19.66 -8.00
N VAL A 74 -2.03 18.63 -8.15
CA VAL A 74 -2.43 18.08 -9.45
C VAL A 74 -3.95 18.00 -9.53
N ASP A 75 -4.50 17.78 -10.73
CA ASP A 75 -5.93 17.56 -10.90
C ASP A 75 -6.33 16.17 -10.40
N THR A 76 -7.52 16.03 -9.82
CA THR A 76 -8.07 14.76 -9.31
C THR A 76 -8.10 13.65 -10.37
N ASP A 77 -8.34 14.03 -11.63
CA ASP A 77 -8.40 13.10 -12.77
C ASP A 77 -7.01 12.53 -13.15
N ARG A 78 -5.95 13.04 -12.56
CA ARG A 78 -4.57 12.54 -12.71
C ARG A 78 -4.14 11.61 -11.58
N VAL A 79 -5.06 11.26 -10.68
CA VAL A 79 -4.78 10.40 -9.53
C VAL A 79 -5.53 9.09 -9.67
N ILE A 80 -4.80 7.99 -9.59
CA ILE A 80 -5.33 6.63 -9.51
C ILE A 80 -4.78 5.99 -8.24
N VAL A 81 -5.66 5.37 -7.46
CA VAL A 81 -5.29 4.59 -6.27
C VAL A 81 -5.11 3.13 -6.68
N THR A 82 -3.99 2.54 -6.33
CA THR A 82 -3.62 1.17 -6.71
C THR A 82 -3.47 0.26 -5.50
N ASN A 83 -3.38 -1.05 -5.72
CA ASN A 83 -3.10 -2.05 -4.69
C ASN A 83 -1.59 -2.08 -4.33
N GLY A 84 -1.08 -0.94 -3.91
CA GLY A 84 0.30 -0.79 -3.48
C GLY A 84 1.27 -0.42 -4.59
N THR A 85 2.52 -0.28 -4.18
CA THR A 85 3.62 0.24 -5.00
C THR A 85 3.92 -0.61 -6.24
N ALA A 86 3.77 -1.92 -6.16
CA ALA A 86 4.06 -2.81 -7.29
C ALA A 86 3.13 -2.55 -8.48
N GLU A 87 1.84 -2.41 -8.23
CA GLU A 87 0.87 -2.07 -9.28
C GLU A 87 1.09 -0.66 -9.81
N ALA A 88 1.35 0.32 -8.94
CA ALA A 88 1.63 1.69 -9.35
C ALA A 88 2.84 1.76 -10.29
N ASN A 89 3.94 1.09 -9.95
CA ASN A 89 5.13 1.01 -10.78
C ASN A 89 4.85 0.30 -12.12
N TYR A 90 4.12 -0.82 -12.09
CA TYR A 90 3.76 -1.53 -13.31
C TYR A 90 2.96 -0.65 -14.28
N LEU A 91 1.93 0.01 -13.79
CA LEU A 91 1.08 0.90 -14.61
C LEU A 91 1.88 2.08 -15.16
N GLY A 92 2.72 2.71 -14.33
CA GLY A 92 3.59 3.79 -14.77
C GLY A 92 4.55 3.37 -15.88
N MET A 93 5.21 2.23 -15.72
CA MET A 93 6.15 1.71 -16.73
C MET A 93 5.43 1.21 -17.99
N ALA A 94 4.28 0.57 -17.86
CA ALA A 94 3.49 0.14 -19.01
C ALA A 94 3.04 1.33 -19.86
N THR A 95 2.60 2.41 -19.22
CA THR A 95 2.18 3.64 -19.89
C THR A 95 3.36 4.35 -20.57
N ALA A 96 4.54 4.35 -19.95
CA ALA A 96 5.72 4.99 -20.52
C ALA A 96 6.29 4.26 -21.77
N ARG A 97 5.85 3.02 -22.04
CA ARG A 97 6.26 2.23 -23.22
C ARG A 97 5.44 2.52 -24.48
N ILE A 98 4.36 3.28 -24.36
CA ILE A 98 3.50 3.69 -25.48
C ILE A 98 4.06 4.98 -26.07
#